data_a5f0c452549fa997aa814d53dbb3d379
#
_entry.id   a5f0c452549fa997aa814d53dbb3d379
#
_cell.length_a   1.000
_cell.length_b   1.000
_cell.length_c   1.000
_cell.angle_alpha   90.00
_cell.angle_beta   90.00
_cell.angle_gamma   90.00
#
_symmetry.space_group_name_H-M   'P 1'
#
loop_
_entity.id
_entity.type
_entity.pdbx_description
1 polymer ?
#
loop_
_entity_poly.entity_id
_entity_poly.type
_entity_poly.pdbx_seq_one_letter_code
_entity_poly.pdbx_strand_id
1 'polypeptide(L)'
;MQQIKQPPSIIIGNNSCKNFKFKKNCLVITSLGTKNRGWLDYLDISNYHLFDEVEPNPSMDTVIKIVNEFSKIEITDVVGIGGGSSLDVAKYVAYKLKKKKILIPTTFGSGSEVTKISVLKVNGKKKSFHDDNLIADVAIVDSFFIQKSPNNIIKNSAIDAVAQCSEAHDSKNANNYTKFLCQHAFELLEEGITDMDKEKIVMGSLISGLGFGNSSTTLGHAISYVFSNEGYSHGHALAFTTTASHFFNNSVFYSRFKKLVEKLDFKPIFLKQDLNMASEIILKDKKHLDRNPIHVGKKDIIELLIKINQGKMFEN
;
A
#
# COMPACT_ATOMS: atom_id res chain seq x y z
N MET A 1 -4.54 -25.44 -6.50
CA MET A 1 -4.81 -25.19 -5.06
C MET A 1 -4.30 -23.78 -4.72
N GLN A 2 -5.13 -22.98 -4.08
CA GLN A 2 -4.76 -21.61 -3.64
C GLN A 2 -4.70 -21.58 -2.11
N GLN A 3 -3.68 -20.94 -1.55
CA GLN A 3 -3.50 -20.80 -0.11
C GLN A 3 -3.71 -19.33 0.27
N ILE A 4 -4.56 -19.08 1.25
CA ILE A 4 -4.78 -17.76 1.84
C ILE A 4 -3.79 -17.55 2.97
N LYS A 5 -3.11 -16.39 2.97
CA LYS A 5 -2.13 -15.99 3.96
C LYS A 5 -2.52 -14.63 4.55
N GLN A 6 -2.51 -14.55 5.87
CA GLN A 6 -2.82 -13.34 6.62
C GLN A 6 -2.10 -13.39 7.98
N PRO A 7 -1.99 -12.27 8.71
CA PRO A 7 -1.48 -12.29 10.08
C PRO A 7 -2.28 -13.24 10.97
N PRO A 8 -1.63 -14.01 11.84
CA PRO A 8 -2.34 -14.86 12.82
C PRO A 8 -3.14 -14.06 13.85
N SER A 9 -2.81 -12.77 14.05
CA SER A 9 -3.55 -11.87 14.93
C SER A 9 -3.73 -10.52 14.25
N ILE A 10 -4.98 -10.06 14.16
CA ILE A 10 -5.36 -8.71 13.70
C ILE A 10 -6.20 -8.08 14.81
N ILE A 11 -5.71 -6.99 15.40
CA ILE A 11 -6.38 -6.25 16.50
C ILE A 11 -6.93 -4.96 15.88
N ILE A 12 -8.22 -4.73 16.04
CA ILE A 12 -8.93 -3.63 15.39
C ILE A 12 -9.67 -2.80 16.43
N GLY A 13 -9.63 -1.50 16.27
CA GLY A 13 -10.47 -0.57 17.03
C GLY A 13 -9.72 0.64 17.58
N ASN A 14 -10.48 1.63 17.97
CA ASN A 14 -9.93 2.85 18.56
C ASN A 14 -9.25 2.52 19.91
N ASN A 15 -8.08 3.12 20.13
CA ASN A 15 -7.22 2.86 21.30
C ASN A 15 -6.64 1.43 21.39
N SER A 16 -6.69 0.65 20.32
CA SER A 16 -6.13 -0.71 20.32
C SER A 16 -4.60 -0.70 20.55
N CYS A 17 -3.88 0.28 20.01
CA CYS A 17 -2.45 0.44 20.25
C CYS A 17 -2.12 0.82 21.68
N LYS A 18 -2.93 1.70 22.29
CA LYS A 18 -2.77 2.13 23.69
C LYS A 18 -3.01 1.00 24.68
N ASN A 19 -3.91 0.09 24.36
CA ASN A 19 -4.27 -1.04 25.22
C ASN A 19 -3.40 -2.29 24.97
N PHE A 20 -2.61 -2.31 23.90
CA PHE A 20 -1.74 -3.44 23.58
C PHE A 20 -0.51 -3.47 24.50
N LYS A 21 -0.16 -4.64 25.00
CA LYS A 21 0.99 -4.82 25.90
C LYS A 21 2.23 -5.17 25.07
N PHE A 22 3.02 -4.15 24.78
CA PHE A 22 4.33 -4.33 24.13
C PHE A 22 5.34 -4.93 25.09
N LYS A 23 6.25 -5.76 24.56
CA LYS A 23 7.39 -6.23 25.34
C LYS A 23 8.45 -5.13 25.48
N LYS A 24 9.20 -5.19 26.59
CA LYS A 24 10.40 -4.34 26.73
C LYS A 24 11.48 -4.75 25.74
N ASN A 25 12.41 -3.84 25.48
CA ASN A 25 13.54 -4.03 24.55
C ASN A 25 13.12 -4.39 23.11
N CYS A 26 11.96 -3.94 22.64
CA CYS A 26 11.60 -4.05 21.23
C CYS A 26 12.34 -2.98 20.40
N LEU A 27 12.48 -3.24 19.09
CA LEU A 27 12.98 -2.26 18.13
C LEU A 27 11.79 -1.61 17.43
N VAL A 28 11.60 -0.32 17.66
CA VAL A 28 10.60 0.50 16.98
C VAL A 28 11.21 1.08 15.70
N ILE A 29 10.58 0.82 14.57
CA ILE A 29 10.98 1.34 13.25
C ILE A 29 9.88 2.26 12.72
N THR A 30 10.25 3.50 12.43
CA THR A 30 9.30 4.54 12.00
C THR A 30 9.96 5.59 11.11
N SER A 31 9.22 6.63 10.75
CA SER A 31 9.70 7.81 10.04
C SER A 31 9.69 9.05 10.94
N LEU A 32 10.50 10.04 10.59
CA LEU A 32 10.49 11.36 11.26
C LEU A 32 9.08 11.97 11.28
N GLY A 33 8.30 11.78 10.21
CA GLY A 33 6.94 12.29 10.15
C GLY A 33 6.00 11.69 11.20
N THR A 34 6.12 10.41 11.50
CA THR A 34 5.36 9.72 12.54
C THR A 34 5.82 10.16 13.94
N LYS A 35 7.13 10.22 14.16
CA LYS A 35 7.72 10.69 15.42
C LYS A 35 7.30 12.13 15.75
N ASN A 36 7.44 13.05 14.79
CA ASN A 36 7.13 14.47 14.98
C ASN A 36 5.64 14.75 15.25
N ARG A 37 4.76 13.80 14.93
CA ARG A 37 3.32 13.87 15.31
C ARG A 37 3.05 13.41 16.74
N GLY A 38 4.07 12.97 17.48
CA GLY A 38 3.90 12.44 18.85
C GLY A 38 3.18 11.08 18.89
N TRP A 39 3.14 10.36 17.77
CA TRP A 39 2.39 9.09 17.70
C TRP A 39 3.09 7.94 18.41
N LEU A 40 4.39 8.06 18.71
CA LEU A 40 5.09 7.11 19.56
C LEU A 40 4.65 7.22 21.02
N ASP A 41 4.37 8.44 21.49
CA ASP A 41 3.93 8.67 22.87
C ASP A 41 2.51 8.13 23.14
N TYR A 42 1.76 7.85 22.07
CA TYR A 42 0.45 7.22 22.15
C TYR A 42 0.54 5.70 22.43
N LEU A 43 1.68 5.08 22.11
CA LEU A 43 1.92 3.67 22.40
C LEU A 43 2.31 3.50 23.87
N ASP A 44 1.71 2.55 24.57
CA ASP A 44 2.16 2.15 25.93
C ASP A 44 3.41 1.26 25.83
N ILE A 45 4.52 1.87 25.34
CA ILE A 45 5.77 1.17 25.09
C ILE A 45 6.89 1.78 25.94
N SER A 46 7.61 0.96 26.68
CA SER A 46 8.72 1.39 27.54
C SER A 46 9.99 0.61 27.25
N ASN A 47 11.13 1.26 27.44
CA ASN A 47 12.46 0.63 27.22
C ASN A 47 12.55 -0.02 25.82
N TYR A 48 12.52 0.81 24.78
CA TYR A 48 12.63 0.38 23.39
C TYR A 48 13.84 1.01 22.70
N HIS A 49 14.32 0.34 21.67
CA HIS A 49 15.28 0.90 20.71
C HIS A 49 14.50 1.59 19.60
N LEU A 50 15.01 2.70 19.07
CA LEU A 50 14.31 3.50 18.05
C LEU A 50 15.18 3.67 16.80
N PHE A 51 14.59 3.39 15.65
CA PHE A 51 15.03 3.89 14.35
C PHE A 51 13.92 4.69 13.70
N ASP A 52 14.08 6.00 13.52
CA ASP A 52 13.06 6.93 13.08
C ASP A 52 13.37 7.63 11.73
N GLU A 53 14.41 7.15 11.04
CA GLU A 53 14.90 7.74 9.79
C GLU A 53 14.45 6.99 8.53
N VAL A 54 13.29 6.28 8.57
CA VAL A 54 12.78 5.64 7.36
C VAL A 54 12.31 6.69 6.37
N GLU A 55 12.96 6.71 5.20
CA GLU A 55 12.65 7.62 4.10
C GLU A 55 11.42 7.17 3.29
N PRO A 56 10.72 8.11 2.60
CA PRO A 56 9.72 7.73 1.60
C PRO A 56 10.34 6.89 0.47
N ASN A 57 9.64 5.83 0.05
CA ASN A 57 10.17 4.84 -0.90
C ASN A 57 11.53 4.27 -0.45
N PRO A 58 11.56 3.54 0.66
CA PRO A 58 12.78 3.16 1.37
C PRO A 58 13.68 2.24 0.55
N SER A 59 14.96 2.25 0.90
CA SER A 59 15.97 1.45 0.23
C SER A 59 16.30 0.17 0.99
N MET A 60 16.89 -0.79 0.29
CA MET A 60 17.50 -1.97 0.93
C MET A 60 18.68 -1.56 1.81
N ASP A 61 19.38 -0.45 1.49
CA ASP A 61 20.48 0.06 2.27
C ASP A 61 20.02 0.52 3.66
N THR A 62 18.83 1.12 3.77
CA THR A 62 18.19 1.44 5.06
C THR A 62 17.95 0.18 5.89
N VAL A 63 17.46 -0.89 5.28
CA VAL A 63 17.30 -2.19 5.96
C VAL A 63 18.65 -2.73 6.46
N ILE A 64 19.68 -2.70 5.60
CA ILE A 64 21.02 -3.17 5.93
C ILE A 64 21.61 -2.34 7.08
N LYS A 65 21.47 -1.00 7.05
CA LYS A 65 21.89 -0.09 8.12
C LYS A 65 21.30 -0.54 9.46
N ILE A 66 19.98 -0.71 9.52
CA ILE A 66 19.26 -1.11 10.74
C ILE A 66 19.72 -2.50 11.23
N VAL A 67 19.82 -3.47 10.33
CA VAL A 67 20.26 -4.82 10.69
C VAL A 67 21.67 -4.80 11.27
N ASN A 68 22.61 -4.07 10.67
CA ASN A 68 23.97 -3.95 11.16
C ASN A 68 24.04 -3.29 12.54
N GLU A 69 23.24 -2.24 12.75
CA GLU A 69 23.20 -1.50 14.01
C GLU A 69 22.65 -2.34 15.17
N PHE A 70 21.56 -3.09 14.90
CA PHE A 70 20.81 -3.78 15.95
C PHE A 70 21.08 -5.30 16.05
N SER A 71 21.84 -5.91 15.14
CA SER A 71 22.07 -7.37 15.14
C SER A 71 22.75 -7.93 16.39
N LYS A 72 23.52 -7.09 17.11
CA LYS A 72 24.25 -7.47 18.33
C LYS A 72 23.51 -7.07 19.62
N ILE A 73 22.37 -6.41 19.49
CA ILE A 73 21.56 -5.95 20.61
C ILE A 73 20.46 -6.98 20.89
N GLU A 74 20.20 -7.24 22.14
CA GLU A 74 19.11 -8.13 22.54
C GLU A 74 17.76 -7.44 22.32
N ILE A 75 17.10 -7.78 21.21
CA ILE A 75 15.79 -7.26 20.82
C ILE A 75 14.75 -8.36 21.00
N THR A 76 13.60 -8.04 21.57
CA THR A 76 12.47 -8.97 21.74
C THR A 76 11.66 -9.11 20.46
N ASP A 77 11.10 -8.00 19.98
CA ASP A 77 10.22 -7.93 18.80
C ASP A 77 10.58 -6.68 17.96
N VAL A 78 10.21 -6.66 16.70
CA VAL A 78 10.27 -5.45 15.86
C VAL A 78 8.86 -4.87 15.75
N VAL A 79 8.72 -3.60 16.10
CA VAL A 79 7.47 -2.84 16.01
C VAL A 79 7.60 -1.83 14.85
N GLY A 80 6.88 -2.05 13.77
CA GLY A 80 6.76 -1.07 12.68
C GLY A 80 5.55 -0.19 12.90
N ILE A 81 5.75 1.14 13.00
CA ILE A 81 4.65 2.11 13.06
C ILE A 81 4.84 3.19 12.02
N GLY A 82 3.83 3.42 11.20
CA GLY A 82 3.88 4.45 10.14
C GLY A 82 3.09 4.09 8.91
N GLY A 83 3.39 4.75 7.81
CA GLY A 83 2.88 4.39 6.49
C GLY A 83 3.57 3.15 5.93
N GLY A 84 3.14 2.70 4.74
CA GLY A 84 3.67 1.51 4.08
C GLY A 84 5.19 1.43 4.03
N SER A 85 5.89 2.56 3.83
CA SER A 85 7.37 2.61 3.83
C SER A 85 7.98 2.11 5.14
N SER A 86 7.49 2.60 6.28
CA SER A 86 7.98 2.17 7.60
C SER A 86 7.65 0.70 7.87
N LEU A 87 6.45 0.27 7.47
CA LEU A 87 6.01 -1.11 7.67
C LEU A 87 6.82 -2.09 6.80
N ASP A 88 7.13 -1.72 5.56
CA ASP A 88 7.93 -2.54 4.64
C ASP A 88 9.37 -2.73 5.13
N VAL A 89 9.98 -1.66 5.66
CA VAL A 89 11.30 -1.75 6.31
C VAL A 89 11.24 -2.64 7.55
N ALA A 90 10.25 -2.40 8.43
CA ALA A 90 10.08 -3.18 9.65
C ALA A 90 9.91 -4.68 9.38
N LYS A 91 9.09 -5.04 8.37
CA LYS A 91 8.94 -6.44 7.94
C LYS A 91 10.25 -7.08 7.55
N TYR A 92 11.03 -6.38 6.71
CA TYR A 92 12.25 -6.93 6.18
C TYR A 92 13.37 -7.01 7.23
N VAL A 93 13.46 -6.00 8.11
CA VAL A 93 14.37 -6.01 9.27
C VAL A 93 14.03 -7.16 10.22
N ALA A 94 12.76 -7.31 10.59
CA ALA A 94 12.30 -8.40 11.45
C ALA A 94 12.64 -9.78 10.85
N TYR A 95 12.43 -9.95 9.55
CA TYR A 95 12.82 -11.16 8.81
C TYR A 95 14.32 -11.43 8.93
N LYS A 96 15.17 -10.42 8.69
CA LYS A 96 16.64 -10.55 8.80
C LYS A 96 17.11 -10.85 10.21
N LEU A 97 16.53 -10.20 11.20
CA LEU A 97 16.84 -10.39 12.61
C LEU A 97 16.17 -11.64 13.22
N LYS A 98 15.31 -12.34 12.46
CA LYS A 98 14.50 -13.50 12.92
C LYS A 98 13.67 -13.17 14.16
N LYS A 99 13.03 -11.98 14.16
CA LYS A 99 12.18 -11.49 15.26
C LYS A 99 10.71 -11.46 14.84
N LYS A 100 9.81 -11.55 15.83
CA LYS A 100 8.39 -11.28 15.61
C LYS A 100 8.17 -9.84 15.20
N LYS A 101 7.17 -9.60 14.36
CA LYS A 101 6.79 -8.29 13.84
C LYS A 101 5.39 -7.92 14.25
N ILE A 102 5.29 -6.73 14.86
CA ILE A 102 4.04 -6.06 15.20
C ILE A 102 3.96 -4.85 14.26
N LEU A 103 2.92 -4.77 13.44
CA LEU A 103 2.79 -3.71 12.44
C LEU A 103 1.57 -2.84 12.74
N ILE A 104 1.79 -1.53 12.74
CA ILE A 104 0.80 -0.49 13.11
C ILE A 104 0.73 0.52 11.97
N PRO A 105 -0.27 0.43 11.08
CA PRO A 105 -0.45 1.41 10.04
C PRO A 105 -0.93 2.75 10.62
N THR A 106 -0.36 3.85 10.12
CA THR A 106 -0.82 5.21 10.42
C THR A 106 -1.39 5.91 9.17
N THR A 107 -1.24 5.27 8.00
CA THR A 107 -1.94 5.61 6.76
C THR A 107 -2.70 4.36 6.30
N PHE A 108 -3.91 4.55 5.81
CA PHE A 108 -4.83 3.46 5.48
C PHE A 108 -5.00 3.37 3.97
N GLY A 109 -4.13 2.60 3.33
CA GLY A 109 -4.07 2.44 1.89
C GLY A 109 -3.18 1.29 1.45
N SER A 110 -1.94 1.20 1.96
CA SER A 110 -0.96 0.24 1.45
C SER A 110 -1.26 -1.23 1.76
N GLY A 111 -2.06 -1.51 2.81
CA GLY A 111 -2.30 -2.87 3.31
C GLY A 111 -1.03 -3.61 3.75
N SER A 112 0.09 -2.88 3.95
CA SER A 112 1.39 -3.49 4.27
C SER A 112 1.35 -4.28 5.57
N GLU A 113 0.53 -3.88 6.53
CA GLU A 113 0.36 -4.54 7.84
C GLU A 113 -0.20 -5.96 7.75
N VAL A 114 -0.92 -6.28 6.67
CA VAL A 114 -1.56 -7.61 6.52
C VAL A 114 -1.05 -8.41 5.32
N THR A 115 -0.11 -7.86 4.55
CA THR A 115 0.41 -8.53 3.36
C THR A 115 1.80 -9.11 3.55
N LYS A 116 2.15 -10.10 2.72
CA LYS A 116 3.50 -10.68 2.61
C LYS A 116 4.43 -9.89 1.69
N ILE A 117 4.09 -8.64 1.37
CA ILE A 117 4.75 -7.81 0.38
C ILE A 117 5.57 -6.74 1.11
N SER A 118 6.83 -6.56 0.71
CA SER A 118 7.66 -5.42 1.09
C SER A 118 8.24 -4.78 -0.16
N VAL A 119 8.05 -3.48 -0.34
CA VAL A 119 8.54 -2.73 -1.49
C VAL A 119 9.71 -1.86 -1.09
N LEU A 120 10.90 -2.18 -1.62
CA LEU A 120 12.15 -1.50 -1.31
C LEU A 120 12.88 -1.10 -2.60
N LYS A 121 13.66 -0.03 -2.57
CA LYS A 121 14.58 0.30 -3.67
C LYS A 121 15.83 -0.57 -3.58
N VAL A 122 16.21 -1.14 -4.71
CA VAL A 122 17.49 -1.84 -4.92
C VAL A 122 18.14 -1.22 -6.14
N ASN A 123 19.34 -0.68 -5.99
CA ASN A 123 20.05 0.05 -7.05
C ASN A 123 19.17 1.16 -7.69
N GLY A 124 18.49 1.95 -6.85
CA GLY A 124 17.63 3.06 -7.26
C GLY A 124 16.28 2.66 -7.85
N LYS A 125 15.98 1.38 -8.05
CA LYS A 125 14.73 0.89 -8.64
C LYS A 125 13.85 0.22 -7.59
N LYS A 126 12.55 0.50 -7.60
CA LYS A 126 11.57 -0.19 -6.75
C LYS A 126 11.53 -1.68 -7.09
N LYS A 127 11.61 -2.51 -6.07
CA LYS A 127 11.47 -3.97 -6.17
C LYS A 127 10.53 -4.44 -5.06
N SER A 128 9.52 -5.23 -5.41
CA SER A 128 8.65 -5.86 -4.43
C SER A 128 9.14 -7.27 -4.10
N PHE A 129 9.29 -7.53 -2.82
CA PHE A 129 9.63 -8.82 -2.24
C PHE A 129 8.37 -9.48 -1.73
N HIS A 130 8.20 -10.77 -2.02
CA HIS A 130 7.05 -11.57 -1.63
C HIS A 130 7.55 -12.81 -0.91
N ASP A 131 7.31 -12.87 0.40
CA ASP A 131 7.70 -14.01 1.22
C ASP A 131 6.72 -14.14 2.39
N ASP A 132 6.29 -15.36 2.69
CA ASP A 132 5.37 -15.62 3.79
C ASP A 132 5.98 -15.21 5.15
N ASN A 133 7.31 -15.19 5.27
CA ASN A 133 8.00 -14.69 6.45
C ASN A 133 7.91 -13.16 6.64
N LEU A 134 7.40 -12.41 5.65
CA LEU A 134 7.15 -10.97 5.78
C LEU A 134 5.77 -10.66 6.36
N ILE A 135 4.88 -11.64 6.51
CA ILE A 135 3.58 -11.46 7.14
C ILE A 135 3.79 -11.07 8.61
N ALA A 136 3.02 -10.08 9.08
CA ALA A 136 3.04 -9.68 10.48
C ALA A 136 2.63 -10.83 11.41
N ASP A 137 3.24 -10.92 12.58
CA ASP A 137 2.75 -11.80 13.65
C ASP A 137 1.52 -11.17 14.32
N VAL A 138 1.50 -9.82 14.41
CA VAL A 138 0.36 -9.04 14.89
C VAL A 138 0.23 -7.80 14.02
N ALA A 139 -0.96 -7.55 13.49
CA ALA A 139 -1.34 -6.26 12.89
C ALA A 139 -2.27 -5.52 13.85
N ILE A 140 -1.98 -4.25 14.17
CA ILE A 140 -2.84 -3.44 15.05
C ILE A 140 -3.37 -2.27 14.24
N VAL A 141 -4.66 -2.28 13.96
CA VAL A 141 -5.37 -1.30 13.13
C VAL A 141 -6.17 -0.38 14.04
N ASP A 142 -5.58 0.77 14.35
CA ASP A 142 -6.13 1.75 15.28
C ASP A 142 -6.60 3.00 14.54
N SER A 143 -7.90 3.26 14.58
CA SER A 143 -8.51 4.42 13.91
C SER A 143 -8.10 5.77 14.51
N PHE A 144 -7.44 5.81 15.67
CA PHE A 144 -6.85 7.03 16.21
C PHE A 144 -5.97 7.75 15.17
N PHE A 145 -5.17 7.03 14.41
CA PHE A 145 -4.21 7.61 13.47
C PHE A 145 -4.87 8.32 12.29
N ILE A 146 -5.95 7.78 11.73
CA ILE A 146 -6.66 8.44 10.62
C ILE A 146 -7.34 9.73 11.08
N GLN A 147 -7.83 9.77 12.33
CA GLN A 147 -8.49 10.97 12.88
C GLN A 147 -7.52 12.17 12.93
N LYS A 148 -6.23 11.92 13.13
CA LYS A 148 -5.16 12.91 13.24
C LYS A 148 -4.37 13.10 11.95
N SER A 149 -4.68 12.38 10.89
CA SER A 149 -3.98 12.45 9.61
C SER A 149 -4.44 13.65 8.78
N PRO A 150 -3.51 14.33 8.06
CA PRO A 150 -3.88 15.37 7.09
C PRO A 150 -4.76 14.81 5.95
N ASN A 151 -5.70 15.63 5.47
CA ASN A 151 -6.65 15.22 4.42
C ASN A 151 -5.97 14.76 3.13
N ASN A 152 -4.87 15.37 2.73
CA ASN A 152 -4.12 14.96 1.55
C ASN A 152 -3.51 13.54 1.68
N ILE A 153 -3.11 13.15 2.89
CA ILE A 153 -2.64 11.78 3.16
C ILE A 153 -3.81 10.82 3.13
N ILE A 154 -4.93 11.16 3.77
CA ILE A 154 -6.15 10.31 3.74
C ILE A 154 -6.61 10.10 2.29
N LYS A 155 -6.72 11.17 1.51
CA LYS A 155 -7.11 11.15 0.09
C LYS A 155 -6.22 10.21 -0.73
N ASN A 156 -4.90 10.35 -0.61
CA ASN A 156 -3.96 9.53 -1.37
C ASN A 156 -3.97 8.05 -0.93
N SER A 157 -4.08 7.78 0.37
CA SER A 157 -4.13 6.41 0.86
C SER A 157 -5.46 5.74 0.58
N ALA A 158 -6.57 6.43 0.71
CA ALA A 158 -7.89 5.87 0.43
C ALA A 158 -8.04 5.44 -1.04
N ILE A 159 -7.61 6.28 -1.99
CA ILE A 159 -7.69 5.92 -3.42
C ILE A 159 -6.73 4.77 -3.78
N ASP A 160 -5.58 4.64 -3.10
CA ASP A 160 -4.68 3.50 -3.22
C ASP A 160 -5.39 2.20 -2.79
N ALA A 161 -6.07 2.20 -1.64
CA ALA A 161 -6.85 1.04 -1.18
C ALA A 161 -7.98 0.66 -2.15
N VAL A 162 -8.69 1.66 -2.72
CA VAL A 162 -9.74 1.43 -3.73
C VAL A 162 -9.15 0.83 -5.00
N ALA A 163 -8.00 1.35 -5.46
CA ALA A 163 -7.30 0.83 -6.64
C ALA A 163 -6.86 -0.63 -6.42
N GLN A 164 -6.30 -0.93 -5.25
CA GLN A 164 -5.85 -2.27 -4.89
C GLN A 164 -6.98 -3.29 -4.90
N CYS A 165 -8.09 -3.03 -4.19
CA CYS A 165 -9.18 -3.99 -4.12
C CYS A 165 -9.89 -4.16 -5.48
N SER A 166 -10.11 -3.10 -6.24
CA SER A 166 -10.78 -3.19 -7.54
C SER A 166 -9.94 -3.93 -8.58
N GLU A 167 -8.65 -3.65 -8.67
CA GLU A 167 -7.75 -4.43 -9.56
C GLU A 167 -7.59 -5.88 -9.11
N ALA A 168 -7.48 -6.11 -7.78
CA ALA A 168 -7.34 -7.45 -7.24
C ALA A 168 -8.59 -8.32 -7.45
N HIS A 169 -9.77 -7.71 -7.44
CA HIS A 169 -11.02 -8.39 -7.81
C HIS A 169 -10.98 -8.90 -9.25
N ASP A 170 -10.50 -8.08 -10.18
CA ASP A 170 -10.46 -8.37 -11.62
C ASP A 170 -9.26 -9.24 -12.02
N SER A 171 -8.30 -9.41 -11.13
CA SER A 171 -7.05 -10.16 -11.39
C SER A 171 -7.31 -11.62 -11.77
N LYS A 172 -6.53 -12.15 -12.70
CA LYS A 172 -6.52 -13.60 -13.01
C LYS A 172 -6.24 -14.49 -11.80
N ASN A 173 -5.61 -13.94 -10.75
CA ASN A 173 -5.36 -14.67 -9.50
C ASN A 173 -6.52 -14.61 -8.51
N ALA A 174 -7.56 -13.84 -8.81
CA ALA A 174 -8.71 -13.74 -7.93
C ALA A 174 -9.46 -15.07 -7.81
N ASN A 175 -9.95 -15.35 -6.63
CA ASN A 175 -10.85 -16.46 -6.32
C ASN A 175 -12.07 -15.94 -5.56
N ASN A 176 -13.05 -16.77 -5.29
CA ASN A 176 -14.28 -16.35 -4.64
C ASN A 176 -14.05 -15.68 -3.28
N TYR A 177 -13.05 -16.12 -2.52
CA TYR A 177 -12.71 -15.52 -1.23
C TYR A 177 -12.12 -14.12 -1.42
N THR A 178 -11.11 -13.97 -2.29
CA THR A 178 -10.49 -12.66 -2.53
C THR A 178 -11.46 -11.68 -3.21
N LYS A 179 -12.31 -12.15 -4.14
CA LYS A 179 -13.35 -11.32 -4.76
C LYS A 179 -14.36 -10.81 -3.74
N PHE A 180 -14.81 -11.66 -2.81
CA PHE A 180 -15.71 -11.24 -1.73
C PHE A 180 -15.09 -10.13 -0.87
N LEU A 181 -13.83 -10.33 -0.44
CA LEU A 181 -13.11 -9.31 0.34
C LEU A 181 -12.94 -8.01 -0.45
N CYS A 182 -12.52 -8.09 -1.70
CA CYS A 182 -12.28 -6.93 -2.55
C CYS A 182 -13.58 -6.15 -2.84
N GLN A 183 -14.68 -6.84 -3.11
CA GLN A 183 -15.98 -6.22 -3.32
C GLN A 183 -16.44 -5.47 -2.06
N HIS A 184 -16.38 -6.12 -0.90
CA HIS A 184 -16.78 -5.50 0.36
C HIS A 184 -15.85 -4.33 0.76
N ALA A 185 -14.53 -4.47 0.52
CA ALA A 185 -13.59 -3.38 0.72
C ALA A 185 -13.92 -2.17 -0.14
N PHE A 186 -14.24 -2.40 -1.43
CA PHE A 186 -14.62 -1.31 -2.35
C PHE A 186 -15.86 -0.57 -1.84
N GLU A 187 -16.90 -1.28 -1.41
CA GLU A 187 -18.13 -0.69 -0.88
C GLU A 187 -17.87 0.17 0.36
N LEU A 188 -17.11 -0.34 1.33
CA LEU A 188 -16.73 0.42 2.53
C LEU A 188 -15.92 1.67 2.20
N LEU A 189 -14.95 1.56 1.27
CA LEU A 189 -14.11 2.69 0.86
C LEU A 189 -14.94 3.73 0.07
N GLU A 190 -15.83 3.30 -0.80
CA GLU A 190 -16.72 4.18 -1.56
C GLU A 190 -17.62 4.97 -0.61
N GLU A 191 -18.28 4.31 0.33
CA GLU A 191 -19.09 4.95 1.36
C GLU A 191 -18.23 5.87 2.24
N GLY A 192 -17.08 5.36 2.72
CA GLY A 192 -16.18 6.13 3.59
C GLY A 192 -15.65 7.40 2.93
N ILE A 193 -15.30 7.35 1.64
CA ILE A 193 -14.87 8.53 0.86
C ILE A 193 -16.06 9.46 0.60
N THR A 194 -17.24 8.88 0.30
CA THR A 194 -18.44 9.65 -0.04
C THR A 194 -18.96 10.42 1.16
N ASP A 195 -19.03 9.79 2.31
CA ASP A 195 -19.62 10.33 3.54
C ASP A 195 -18.58 10.93 4.48
N MET A 196 -17.29 10.89 4.11
CA MET A 196 -16.16 11.28 4.96
C MET A 196 -16.08 10.45 6.26
N ASP A 197 -16.54 9.19 6.21
CA ASP A 197 -16.50 8.25 7.33
C ASP A 197 -15.13 7.58 7.39
N LYS A 198 -14.31 8.07 8.31
CA LYS A 198 -12.94 7.59 8.50
C LYS A 198 -12.85 6.15 8.99
N GLU A 199 -13.83 5.68 9.78
CA GLU A 199 -13.86 4.29 10.25
C GLU A 199 -14.10 3.32 9.09
N LYS A 200 -14.99 3.65 8.16
CA LYS A 200 -15.20 2.88 6.93
C LYS A 200 -13.94 2.86 6.05
N ILE A 201 -13.20 3.97 5.97
CA ILE A 201 -11.92 4.01 5.23
C ILE A 201 -10.90 3.06 5.89
N VAL A 202 -10.77 3.07 7.21
CA VAL A 202 -9.87 2.17 7.95
C VAL A 202 -10.21 0.71 7.68
N MET A 203 -11.47 0.34 7.86
CA MET A 203 -11.94 -1.04 7.66
C MET A 203 -11.82 -1.47 6.20
N GLY A 204 -12.22 -0.61 5.26
CA GLY A 204 -12.09 -0.89 3.83
C GLY A 204 -10.63 -1.08 3.40
N SER A 205 -9.71 -0.26 3.93
CA SER A 205 -8.28 -0.41 3.67
C SER A 205 -7.71 -1.73 4.19
N LEU A 206 -8.07 -2.11 5.42
CA LEU A 206 -7.66 -3.39 6.00
C LEU A 206 -8.15 -4.57 5.15
N ILE A 207 -9.44 -4.58 4.81
CA ILE A 207 -10.05 -5.67 4.03
C ILE A 207 -9.47 -5.69 2.59
N SER A 208 -9.20 -4.52 1.99
CA SER A 208 -8.47 -4.40 0.73
C SER A 208 -7.11 -5.11 0.81
N GLY A 209 -6.34 -4.84 1.88
CA GLY A 209 -5.04 -5.48 2.13
C GLY A 209 -5.14 -7.01 2.17
N LEU A 210 -6.14 -7.55 2.87
CA LEU A 210 -6.40 -8.99 2.96
C LEU A 210 -6.79 -9.58 1.60
N GLY A 211 -7.55 -8.84 0.80
CA GLY A 211 -7.98 -9.26 -0.54
C GLY A 211 -6.82 -9.26 -1.54
N PHE A 212 -6.18 -8.10 -1.78
CA PHE A 212 -5.14 -8.00 -2.80
C PHE A 212 -3.85 -8.75 -2.42
N GLY A 213 -3.54 -8.85 -1.13
CA GLY A 213 -2.38 -9.60 -0.65
C GLY A 213 -2.42 -11.09 -0.99
N ASN A 214 -3.62 -11.63 -1.24
CA ASN A 214 -3.89 -13.01 -1.65
C ASN A 214 -4.35 -13.15 -3.11
N SER A 215 -4.36 -12.06 -3.85
CA SER A 215 -4.62 -12.02 -5.30
C SER A 215 -3.46 -11.30 -6.01
N SER A 216 -3.69 -10.17 -6.62
CA SER A 216 -2.65 -9.25 -7.14
C SER A 216 -3.29 -7.98 -7.63
N THR A 217 -2.59 -6.86 -7.55
CA THR A 217 -2.87 -5.69 -8.40
C THR A 217 -2.42 -5.92 -9.84
N THR A 218 -2.85 -5.09 -10.78
CA THR A 218 -2.73 -5.31 -12.20
C THR A 218 -2.18 -4.10 -12.99
N LEU A 219 -2.73 -3.82 -14.15
CA LEU A 219 -2.25 -2.81 -15.12
C LEU A 219 -2.13 -1.40 -14.55
N GLY A 220 -3.08 -0.94 -13.74
CA GLY A 220 -3.05 0.40 -13.15
C GLY A 220 -1.84 0.61 -12.25
N HIS A 221 -1.52 -0.39 -11.42
CA HIS A 221 -0.31 -0.37 -10.59
C HIS A 221 0.97 -0.41 -11.45
N ALA A 222 1.02 -1.24 -12.51
CA ALA A 222 2.16 -1.29 -13.42
C ALA A 222 2.42 0.07 -14.07
N ILE A 223 1.37 0.76 -14.55
CA ILE A 223 1.49 2.09 -15.16
C ILE A 223 1.87 3.14 -14.10
N SER A 224 1.38 3.04 -12.87
CA SER A 224 1.59 4.05 -11.83
C SER A 224 3.06 4.31 -11.51
N TYR A 225 3.93 3.32 -11.69
CA TYR A 225 5.35 3.42 -11.36
C TYR A 225 6.09 4.46 -12.20
N VAL A 226 5.78 4.61 -13.49
CA VAL A 226 6.44 5.61 -14.33
C VAL A 226 6.08 7.03 -13.91
N PHE A 227 4.85 7.28 -13.46
CA PHE A 227 4.44 8.56 -12.89
C PHE A 227 5.05 8.79 -11.50
N SER A 228 5.09 7.76 -10.66
CA SER A 228 5.73 7.85 -9.34
C SER A 228 7.23 8.15 -9.44
N ASN A 229 7.91 7.70 -10.49
CA ASN A 229 9.32 8.02 -10.76
C ASN A 229 9.51 9.50 -11.14
N GLU A 230 8.47 10.17 -11.64
CA GLU A 230 8.47 11.63 -11.91
C GLU A 230 8.01 12.48 -10.72
N GLY A 231 7.80 11.85 -9.55
CA GLY A 231 7.51 12.55 -8.29
C GLY A 231 6.04 12.62 -7.89
N TYR A 232 5.13 12.07 -8.67
CA TYR A 232 3.73 11.95 -8.22
C TYR A 232 3.63 10.99 -7.03
N SER A 233 2.80 11.33 -6.04
CA SER A 233 2.48 10.40 -4.97
C SER A 233 1.76 9.17 -5.52
N HIS A 234 1.94 8.01 -4.89
CA HIS A 234 1.43 6.74 -5.43
C HIS A 234 -0.09 6.77 -5.64
N GLY A 235 -0.86 7.19 -4.63
CA GLY A 235 -2.31 7.30 -4.75
C GLY A 235 -2.75 8.30 -5.84
N HIS A 236 -2.03 9.43 -5.99
CA HIS A 236 -2.32 10.39 -7.06
C HIS A 236 -2.10 9.76 -8.45
N ALA A 237 -1.01 9.02 -8.64
CA ALA A 237 -0.78 8.30 -9.89
C ALA A 237 -1.88 7.25 -10.13
N LEU A 238 -2.24 6.47 -9.10
CA LEU A 238 -3.27 5.43 -9.19
C LEU A 238 -4.65 5.98 -9.52
N ALA A 239 -5.00 7.18 -9.06
CA ALA A 239 -6.27 7.82 -9.42
C ALA A 239 -6.50 7.82 -10.95
N PHE A 240 -5.46 8.08 -11.72
CA PHE A 240 -5.55 8.14 -13.19
C PHE A 240 -5.21 6.81 -13.85
N THR A 241 -4.16 6.13 -13.38
CA THR A 241 -3.71 4.89 -14.01
C THR A 241 -4.65 3.72 -13.78
N THR A 242 -5.31 3.65 -12.61
CA THR A 242 -6.34 2.64 -12.34
C THR A 242 -7.64 2.95 -13.08
N THR A 243 -8.01 4.24 -13.24
CA THR A 243 -9.14 4.59 -14.12
C THR A 243 -8.88 4.10 -15.55
N ALA A 244 -7.64 4.29 -16.06
CA ALA A 244 -7.22 3.79 -17.36
C ALA A 244 -7.28 2.26 -17.46
N SER A 245 -6.77 1.60 -16.44
CA SER A 245 -6.78 0.13 -16.34
C SER A 245 -8.21 -0.43 -16.34
N HIS A 246 -9.11 0.17 -15.56
CA HIS A 246 -10.51 -0.25 -15.50
C HIS A 246 -11.25 -0.03 -16.83
N PHE A 247 -10.99 1.11 -17.49
CA PHE A 247 -11.51 1.35 -18.83
C PHE A 247 -11.02 0.28 -19.83
N PHE A 248 -9.74 0.00 -19.88
CA PHE A 248 -9.13 -1.00 -20.76
C PHE A 248 -9.67 -2.41 -20.50
N ASN A 249 -9.83 -2.76 -19.23
CA ASN A 249 -10.25 -4.09 -18.80
C ASN A 249 -11.78 -4.29 -18.84
N ASN A 250 -12.58 -3.29 -19.21
CA ASN A 250 -14.05 -3.30 -19.08
C ASN A 250 -14.51 -3.67 -17.66
N SER A 251 -13.81 -3.15 -16.65
CA SER A 251 -14.07 -3.44 -15.23
C SER A 251 -15.44 -2.94 -14.80
N VAL A 252 -16.12 -3.74 -13.99
CA VAL A 252 -17.40 -3.34 -13.35
C VAL A 252 -17.22 -2.16 -12.39
N PHE A 253 -15.99 -1.89 -11.96
CA PHE A 253 -15.67 -0.77 -11.08
C PHE A 253 -15.41 0.54 -11.81
N TYR A 254 -15.26 0.55 -13.13
CA TYR A 254 -14.83 1.74 -13.88
C TYR A 254 -15.61 3.01 -13.51
N SER A 255 -16.94 2.99 -13.66
CA SER A 255 -17.78 4.17 -13.42
C SER A 255 -17.78 4.62 -11.96
N ARG A 256 -17.75 3.68 -11.02
CA ARG A 256 -17.71 3.96 -9.57
C ARG A 256 -16.35 4.54 -9.17
N PHE A 257 -15.25 3.93 -9.63
CA PHE A 257 -13.89 4.40 -9.37
C PHE A 257 -13.66 5.81 -9.92
N LYS A 258 -14.09 6.07 -11.17
CA LYS A 258 -14.03 7.39 -11.81
C LYS A 258 -14.72 8.47 -10.95
N LYS A 259 -15.94 8.19 -10.45
CA LYS A 259 -16.67 9.11 -9.56
C LYS A 259 -15.91 9.43 -8.27
N LEU A 260 -15.23 8.43 -7.69
CA LEU A 260 -14.41 8.65 -6.49
C LEU A 260 -13.19 9.54 -6.79
N VAL A 261 -12.53 9.34 -7.94
CA VAL A 261 -11.40 10.19 -8.36
C VAL A 261 -11.87 11.64 -8.56
N GLU A 262 -13.02 11.86 -9.21
CA GLU A 262 -13.63 13.17 -9.39
C GLU A 262 -13.97 13.82 -8.03
N LYS A 263 -14.61 13.08 -7.12
CA LYS A 263 -14.95 13.56 -5.78
C LYS A 263 -13.72 13.94 -4.96
N LEU A 264 -12.65 13.19 -5.08
CA LEU A 264 -11.39 13.48 -4.38
C LEU A 264 -10.60 14.63 -5.02
N ASP A 265 -11.04 15.17 -6.14
CA ASP A 265 -10.45 16.34 -6.83
C ASP A 265 -8.92 16.20 -7.01
N PHE A 266 -8.49 15.13 -7.65
CA PHE A 266 -7.08 14.98 -8.04
C PHE A 266 -6.77 15.84 -9.25
N LYS A 267 -5.62 16.54 -9.23
CA LYS A 267 -5.16 17.29 -10.40
C LYS A 267 -4.66 16.34 -11.47
N PRO A 268 -4.90 16.63 -12.78
CA PRO A 268 -4.37 15.83 -13.88
C PRO A 268 -2.87 15.57 -13.74
N ILE A 269 -2.44 14.39 -14.19
CA ILE A 269 -1.03 13.99 -14.20
C ILE A 269 -0.51 13.94 -15.64
N PHE A 270 0.77 14.25 -15.83
CA PHE A 270 1.42 14.27 -17.13
C PHE A 270 2.76 13.58 -17.05
N LEU A 271 2.98 12.62 -17.93
CA LEU A 271 4.26 11.95 -18.08
C LEU A 271 5.17 12.79 -18.99
N LYS A 272 6.36 13.15 -18.50
CA LYS A 272 7.33 13.99 -19.22
C LYS A 272 8.27 13.16 -20.09
N GLN A 273 8.58 11.93 -19.65
CA GLN A 273 9.45 11.03 -20.41
C GLN A 273 8.79 10.56 -21.71
N ASP A 274 9.60 10.09 -22.64
CA ASP A 274 9.12 9.50 -23.90
C ASP A 274 8.20 8.29 -23.63
N LEU A 275 7.05 8.25 -24.33
CA LEU A 275 6.03 7.23 -24.09
C LEU A 275 6.48 5.83 -24.54
N ASN A 276 7.37 5.72 -25.54
CA ASN A 276 7.93 4.42 -25.92
C ASN A 276 8.85 3.89 -24.82
N MET A 277 9.72 4.75 -24.27
CA MET A 277 10.57 4.38 -23.14
C MET A 277 9.73 3.99 -21.91
N ALA A 278 8.70 4.78 -21.58
CA ALA A 278 7.78 4.46 -20.51
C ALA A 278 7.09 3.11 -20.71
N SER A 279 6.59 2.85 -21.92
CA SER A 279 5.93 1.59 -22.24
C SER A 279 6.86 0.38 -22.09
N GLU A 280 8.14 0.50 -22.44
CA GLU A 280 9.13 -0.57 -22.24
C GLU A 280 9.42 -0.85 -20.77
N ILE A 281 9.41 0.19 -19.92
CA ILE A 281 9.53 0.03 -18.47
C ILE A 281 8.31 -0.73 -17.94
N ILE A 282 7.11 -0.32 -18.32
CA ILE A 282 5.85 -0.95 -17.90
C ILE A 282 5.80 -2.42 -18.34
N LEU A 283 6.18 -2.73 -19.61
CA LEU A 283 6.18 -4.11 -20.13
C LEU A 283 7.12 -5.08 -19.38
N LYS A 284 8.11 -4.54 -18.66
CA LYS A 284 9.02 -5.35 -17.82
C LYS A 284 8.33 -5.78 -16.51
N ASP A 285 7.23 -5.14 -16.13
CA ASP A 285 6.48 -5.49 -14.93
C ASP A 285 5.53 -6.68 -15.17
N LYS A 286 6.13 -7.81 -15.52
CA LYS A 286 5.40 -9.05 -15.77
C LYS A 286 4.51 -9.48 -14.61
N LYS A 287 4.93 -9.16 -13.38
CA LYS A 287 4.19 -9.53 -12.18
C LYS A 287 2.76 -8.97 -12.18
N HIS A 288 2.56 -7.71 -12.57
CA HIS A 288 1.24 -7.08 -12.65
C HIS A 288 0.55 -7.41 -13.98
N LEU A 289 1.29 -7.35 -15.10
CA LEU A 289 0.72 -7.55 -16.43
C LEU A 289 0.23 -8.98 -16.67
N ASP A 290 0.95 -10.01 -16.19
CA ASP A 290 0.54 -11.41 -16.33
C ASP A 290 -0.73 -11.74 -15.52
N ARG A 291 -1.06 -10.87 -14.51
CA ARG A 291 -2.27 -10.99 -13.70
C ARG A 291 -3.44 -10.17 -14.23
N ASN A 292 -3.18 -9.28 -15.19
CA ASN A 292 -4.23 -8.47 -15.78
C ASN A 292 -5.25 -9.35 -16.51
N PRO A 293 -6.58 -9.09 -16.39
CA PRO A 293 -7.59 -9.95 -17.01
C PRO A 293 -7.47 -10.01 -18.52
N ILE A 294 -7.11 -8.92 -19.17
CA ILE A 294 -6.92 -8.80 -20.62
C ILE A 294 -5.42 -8.73 -20.92
N HIS A 295 -4.99 -9.35 -22.00
CA HIS A 295 -3.60 -9.24 -22.46
C HIS A 295 -3.27 -7.79 -22.83
N VAL A 296 -2.09 -7.33 -22.43
CA VAL A 296 -1.64 -5.94 -22.63
C VAL A 296 -0.38 -5.94 -23.47
N GLY A 297 -0.43 -5.32 -24.64
CA GLY A 297 0.69 -5.10 -25.54
C GLY A 297 1.28 -3.68 -25.44
N LYS A 298 2.42 -3.45 -26.12
CA LYS A 298 3.09 -2.13 -26.16
C LYS A 298 2.15 -1.04 -26.69
N LYS A 299 1.38 -1.34 -27.74
CA LYS A 299 0.45 -0.39 -28.36
C LYS A 299 -0.63 0.06 -27.38
N ASP A 300 -1.21 -0.89 -26.63
CA ASP A 300 -2.26 -0.59 -25.66
C ASP A 300 -1.74 0.33 -24.54
N ILE A 301 -0.51 0.06 -24.04
CA ILE A 301 0.11 0.91 -23.02
C ILE A 301 0.30 2.33 -23.54
N ILE A 302 0.84 2.49 -24.76
CA ILE A 302 1.07 3.82 -25.35
C ILE A 302 -0.25 4.58 -25.50
N GLU A 303 -1.31 3.93 -25.97
CA GLU A 303 -2.65 4.53 -26.10
C GLU A 303 -3.21 4.99 -24.76
N LEU A 304 -3.04 4.18 -23.70
CA LEU A 304 -3.45 4.54 -22.35
C LEU A 304 -2.65 5.72 -21.79
N LEU A 305 -1.32 5.74 -22.01
CA LEU A 305 -0.47 6.86 -21.59
C LEU A 305 -0.83 8.17 -22.32
N ILE A 306 -1.16 8.09 -23.60
CA ILE A 306 -1.65 9.26 -24.38
C ILE A 306 -2.96 9.77 -23.78
N LYS A 307 -3.93 8.90 -23.49
CA LYS A 307 -5.19 9.28 -22.89
C LYS A 307 -5.01 9.93 -21.51
N ILE A 308 -4.15 9.36 -20.66
CA ILE A 308 -3.83 9.95 -19.35
C ILE A 308 -3.24 11.35 -19.52
N ASN A 309 -2.25 11.52 -20.40
CA ASN A 309 -1.60 12.81 -20.66
C ASN A 309 -2.54 13.87 -21.27
N GLN A 310 -3.59 13.46 -21.96
CA GLN A 310 -4.56 14.37 -22.56
C GLN A 310 -5.71 14.72 -21.60
N GLY A 311 -5.76 14.10 -20.44
CA GLY A 311 -6.89 14.24 -19.50
C GLY A 311 -8.20 13.63 -20.00
N LYS A 312 -8.21 12.92 -21.14
CA LYS A 312 -9.41 12.39 -21.81
C LYS A 312 -10.03 11.16 -21.15
N MET A 313 -9.43 10.68 -20.09
CA MET A 313 -9.94 9.50 -19.36
C MET A 313 -11.31 9.73 -18.73
N PHE A 314 -11.71 10.96 -18.57
CA PHE A 314 -12.93 11.38 -17.91
C PHE A 314 -13.99 11.89 -18.89
N GLU A 315 -13.68 11.93 -20.18
CA GLU A 315 -14.65 12.24 -21.24
C GLU A 315 -15.38 10.95 -21.65
N ASN A 316 -16.70 11.01 -21.73
CA ASN A 316 -17.57 9.93 -22.22
C ASN A 316 -17.48 9.81 -23.73
#